data_a0e838b57558d9e29a48f5640171990f
#
_entry.id   a0e838b57558d9e29a48f5640171990f
#
_cell.length_a   1.000
_cell.length_b   1.000
_cell.length_c   1.000
_cell.angle_alpha   90.00
_cell.angle_beta   90.00
_cell.angle_gamma   90.00
#
_symmetry.space_group_name_H-M   'P 1'
#
loop_
_entity.id
_entity.type
_entity.pdbx_description
1 polymer ?
#
loop_
_entity_poly.entity_id
_entity_poly.type
_entity_poly.pdbx_seq_one_letter_code
_entity_poly.pdbx_strand_id
1 'polypeptide(L)'
;MLFVCYPKCSTCKKAQKWLDESGAEYTLRDIKTDNPTAEELKAWWEKSGLPLKRFFNTSGNLYKEMKLKDKLPEMSEEEQLALLATDGMLVKRPILVGKDKVLVGAKEKEWEEYLKS
;
A
#
# COMPACT_ATOMS: atom_id res chain seq x y z
N MET A 1 -13.10 -6.91 0.94
CA MET A 1 -11.85 -6.20 0.60
C MET A 1 -11.24 -5.58 1.84
N LEU A 2 -9.93 -5.44 1.85
CA LEU A 2 -9.21 -4.76 2.93
C LEU A 2 -8.63 -3.45 2.38
N PHE A 3 -8.98 -2.35 3.01
CA PHE A 3 -8.49 -1.02 2.63
C PHE A 3 -7.47 -0.55 3.67
N VAL A 4 -6.19 -0.57 3.29
CA VAL A 4 -5.08 -0.21 4.17
C VAL A 4 -4.70 1.24 3.88
N CYS A 5 -4.89 2.11 4.86
CA CYS A 5 -4.66 3.54 4.68
C CYS A 5 -4.20 4.22 5.96
N TYR A 6 -3.78 5.47 5.82
CA TYR A 6 -3.48 6.34 6.95
C TYR A 6 -4.60 7.40 7.03
N PRO A 7 -5.37 7.43 8.13
CA PRO A 7 -6.55 8.32 8.22
C PRO A 7 -6.27 9.81 8.00
N LYS A 8 -5.05 10.25 8.28
CA LYS A 8 -4.66 11.66 8.10
C LYS A 8 -4.15 11.97 6.68
N CYS A 9 -4.08 10.97 5.81
CA CYS A 9 -3.59 11.15 4.45
C CYS A 9 -4.72 11.58 3.52
N SER A 10 -4.57 12.70 2.83
CA SER A 10 -5.58 13.21 1.90
C SER A 10 -5.84 12.24 0.74
N THR A 11 -4.78 11.60 0.25
CA THR A 11 -4.89 10.60 -0.82
C THR A 11 -5.72 9.40 -0.37
N CYS A 12 -5.55 8.97 0.88
CA CYS A 12 -6.35 7.88 1.46
C CYS A 12 -7.83 8.27 1.58
N LYS A 13 -8.10 9.49 2.00
CA LYS A 13 -9.48 9.98 2.12
C LYS A 13 -10.17 10.02 0.76
N LYS A 14 -9.46 10.42 -0.27
CA LYS A 14 -9.98 10.45 -1.64
C LYS A 14 -10.33 9.04 -2.13
N ALA A 15 -9.44 8.08 -1.91
CA ALA A 15 -9.67 6.70 -2.29
C ALA A 15 -10.82 6.07 -1.50
N GLN A 16 -10.94 6.39 -0.21
CA GLN A 16 -12.04 5.93 0.63
C GLN A 16 -13.38 6.42 0.09
N LYS A 17 -13.41 7.64 -0.39
CA LYS A 17 -14.62 8.21 -1.01
C LYS A 17 -15.04 7.40 -2.23
N TRP A 18 -14.10 6.99 -3.07
CA TRP A 18 -14.40 6.14 -4.23
C TRP A 18 -15.03 4.83 -3.80
N LEU A 19 -14.50 4.21 -2.74
CA LEU A 19 -15.06 2.96 -2.20
C LEU A 19 -16.48 3.16 -1.69
N ASP A 20 -16.72 4.22 -0.93
CA ASP A 20 -18.03 4.52 -0.36
C ASP A 20 -19.06 4.80 -1.47
N GLU A 21 -18.68 5.54 -2.49
CA GLU A 21 -19.56 5.85 -3.63
C GLU A 21 -19.88 4.64 -4.48
N SER A 22 -18.96 3.66 -4.55
CA SER A 22 -19.18 2.44 -5.31
C SER A 22 -20.07 1.43 -4.60
N GLY A 23 -20.33 1.64 -3.31
CA GLY A 23 -21.10 0.69 -2.50
C GLY A 23 -20.30 -0.55 -2.09
N ALA A 24 -18.98 -0.53 -2.25
CA ALA A 24 -18.14 -1.66 -1.92
C ALA A 24 -18.08 -1.90 -0.42
N GLU A 25 -18.07 -3.18 -0.04
CA GLU A 25 -17.87 -3.57 1.35
C GLU A 25 -16.39 -3.79 1.60
N TYR A 26 -15.84 -3.13 2.61
CA TYR A 26 -14.42 -3.25 2.93
C TYR A 26 -14.18 -3.09 4.42
N THR A 27 -13.05 -3.63 4.87
CA THR A 27 -12.56 -3.44 6.24
C THR A 27 -11.46 -2.38 6.18
N LEU A 28 -11.57 -1.38 7.05
CA LEU A 28 -10.58 -0.32 7.14
C LEU A 28 -9.46 -0.75 8.09
N ARG A 29 -8.22 -0.59 7.66
CA ARG A 29 -7.05 -0.90 8.48
C ARG A 29 -6.10 0.31 8.50
N ASP A 30 -5.77 0.78 9.70
CA ASP A 30 -4.83 1.90 9.89
C ASP A 30 -3.40 1.39 9.71
N ILE A 31 -2.73 1.86 8.66
CA ILE A 31 -1.38 1.41 8.31
C ILE A 31 -0.33 1.76 9.37
N LYS A 32 -0.60 2.78 10.16
CA LYS A 32 0.34 3.23 11.20
C LYS A 32 0.19 2.46 12.51
N THR A 33 -1.03 2.29 12.99
CA THR A 33 -1.31 1.62 14.27
C THR A 33 -1.38 0.11 14.15
N ASP A 34 -1.69 -0.37 12.95
CA ASP A 34 -1.80 -1.80 12.65
C ASP A 34 -1.04 -2.08 11.35
N ASN A 35 0.27 -1.81 11.40
CA ASN A 35 1.10 -1.92 10.22
C ASN A 35 1.20 -3.36 9.69
N PRO A 36 1.27 -3.51 8.37
CA PRO A 36 1.35 -4.84 7.76
C PRO A 36 2.60 -5.61 8.19
N THR A 37 2.45 -6.92 8.32
CA THR A 37 3.59 -7.81 8.58
C THR A 37 4.32 -8.08 7.27
N ALA A 38 5.56 -8.60 7.37
CA ALA A 38 6.33 -8.96 6.18
C ALA A 38 5.62 -10.05 5.37
N GLU A 39 4.95 -10.99 6.03
CA GLU A 39 4.18 -12.05 5.37
C GLU A 39 2.99 -11.50 4.59
N GLU A 40 2.26 -10.55 5.19
CA GLU A 40 1.14 -9.90 4.52
C GLU A 40 1.61 -9.11 3.30
N LEU A 41 2.67 -8.33 3.47
CA LEU A 41 3.24 -7.53 2.38
C LEU A 41 3.70 -8.41 1.22
N LYS A 42 4.32 -9.54 1.53
CA LYS A 42 4.76 -10.50 0.52
C LYS A 42 3.57 -11.05 -0.28
N ALA A 43 2.51 -11.46 0.42
CA ALA A 43 1.31 -11.98 -0.22
C ALA A 43 0.65 -10.92 -1.12
N TRP A 44 0.57 -9.68 -0.64
CA TRP A 44 -0.01 -8.58 -1.42
C TRP A 44 0.85 -8.26 -2.65
N TRP A 45 2.16 -8.23 -2.46
CA TRP A 45 3.11 -8.00 -3.54
C TRP A 45 2.98 -9.04 -4.64
N GLU A 46 2.98 -10.32 -4.28
CA GLU A 46 2.83 -11.42 -5.24
C GLU A 46 1.50 -11.32 -6.00
N LYS A 47 0.42 -11.01 -5.29
CA LYS A 47 -0.91 -10.86 -5.90
C LYS A 47 -0.99 -9.63 -6.81
N SER A 48 -0.25 -8.56 -6.48
CA SER A 48 -0.31 -7.31 -7.24
C SER A 48 0.34 -7.39 -8.62
N GLY A 49 1.34 -8.25 -8.77
CA GLY A 49 2.13 -8.32 -10.00
C GLY A 49 3.02 -7.10 -10.22
N LEU A 50 3.16 -6.24 -9.23
CA LEU A 50 3.95 -5.01 -9.33
C LEU A 50 5.38 -5.22 -8.80
N PRO A 51 6.34 -4.37 -9.23
CA PRO A 51 7.67 -4.37 -8.62
C PRO A 51 7.56 -4.01 -7.14
N LEU A 52 8.38 -4.64 -6.29
CA LEU A 52 8.34 -4.42 -4.85
C LEU A 52 8.58 -2.95 -4.48
N LYS A 53 9.38 -2.24 -5.24
CA LYS A 53 9.62 -0.81 -5.05
C LYS A 53 8.33 0.01 -5.00
N ARG A 54 7.29 -0.43 -5.71
CA ARG A 54 6.00 0.26 -5.74
C ARG A 54 5.28 0.26 -4.39
N PHE A 55 5.70 -0.62 -3.48
CA PHE A 55 5.13 -0.69 -2.13
C PHE A 55 5.80 0.28 -1.16
N PHE A 56 6.85 0.97 -1.58
CA PHE A 56 7.50 1.97 -0.74
C PHE A 56 6.89 3.35 -0.97
N ASN A 57 6.73 4.09 0.12
CA ASN A 57 6.28 5.48 0.08
C ASN A 57 7.46 6.38 -0.27
N THR A 58 7.78 6.48 -1.56
CA THR A 58 8.94 7.21 -2.06
C THR A 58 8.88 8.71 -1.82
N SER A 59 7.70 9.25 -1.55
CA SER A 59 7.50 10.66 -1.24
C SER A 59 7.58 10.95 0.25
N GLY A 60 7.67 9.93 1.08
CA GLY A 60 7.65 10.07 2.53
C GLY A 60 8.98 10.53 3.11
N ASN A 61 8.91 11.15 4.29
CA ASN A 61 10.10 11.63 4.97
C ASN A 61 11.05 10.51 5.38
N LEU A 62 10.52 9.39 5.87
CA LEU A 62 11.34 8.24 6.26
C LEU A 62 12.14 7.68 5.09
N TYR A 63 11.52 7.58 3.93
CA TYR A 63 12.19 7.10 2.72
C TYR A 63 13.41 7.98 2.39
N LYS A 64 13.23 9.29 2.49
CA LYS A 64 14.29 10.26 2.21
C LYS A 64 15.36 10.27 3.29
N GLU A 65 14.95 10.25 4.55
CA GLU A 65 15.88 10.25 5.70
C GLU A 65 16.76 9.01 5.72
N MET A 66 16.21 7.86 5.40
CA MET A 66 16.93 6.60 5.36
C MET A 66 17.72 6.38 4.06
N LYS A 67 17.61 7.31 3.12
CA LYS A 67 18.27 7.23 1.81
C LYS A 67 17.98 5.93 1.09
N LEU A 68 16.73 5.50 1.12
CA LEU A 68 16.30 4.22 0.56
C LEU A 68 16.45 4.16 -0.95
N LYS A 69 16.38 5.30 -1.65
CA LYS A 69 16.62 5.34 -3.08
C LYS A 69 17.97 4.71 -3.45
N ASP A 70 18.96 4.94 -2.61
CA ASP A 70 20.31 4.42 -2.83
C ASP A 70 20.50 3.02 -2.26
N LYS A 71 19.79 2.69 -1.19
CA LYS A 71 19.93 1.40 -0.48
C LYS A 71 19.12 0.26 -1.07
N LEU A 72 17.91 0.54 -1.57
CA LEU A 72 17.03 -0.51 -2.07
C LEU A 72 17.63 -1.39 -3.16
N PRO A 73 18.37 -0.86 -4.14
CA PRO A 73 18.98 -1.71 -5.16
C PRO A 73 19.96 -2.75 -4.63
N GLU A 74 20.50 -2.52 -3.44
CA GLU A 74 21.46 -3.43 -2.79
C GLU A 74 20.80 -4.41 -1.83
N MET A 75 19.49 -4.23 -1.56
CA MET A 75 18.75 -5.06 -0.62
C MET A 75 18.02 -6.19 -1.34
N SER A 76 18.00 -7.36 -0.69
CA SER A 76 17.18 -8.47 -1.18
C SER A 76 15.70 -8.17 -0.98
N GLU A 77 14.85 -8.93 -1.65
CA GLU A 77 13.40 -8.79 -1.49
C GLU A 77 12.97 -9.06 -0.05
N GLU A 78 13.56 -10.06 0.59
CA GLU A 78 13.28 -10.36 2.00
C GLU A 78 13.66 -9.21 2.92
N GLU A 79 14.81 -8.60 2.67
CA GLU A 79 15.26 -7.43 3.44
C GLU A 79 14.32 -6.25 3.25
N GLN A 80 13.87 -6.01 2.02
CA GLN A 80 12.93 -4.93 1.72
C GLN A 80 11.58 -5.15 2.41
N LEU A 81 11.06 -6.37 2.38
CA LEU A 81 9.81 -6.72 3.05
C LEU A 81 9.92 -6.54 4.57
N ALA A 82 11.04 -6.99 5.15
CA ALA A 82 11.28 -6.83 6.57
C ALA A 82 11.34 -5.35 6.96
N LEU A 83 11.96 -4.52 6.12
CA LEU A 83 12.05 -3.09 6.35
C LEU A 83 10.66 -2.44 6.32
N LEU A 84 9.84 -2.77 5.33
CA LEU A 84 8.46 -2.24 5.24
C LEU A 84 7.64 -2.61 6.47
N ALA A 85 7.87 -3.79 7.04
CA ALA A 85 7.14 -4.27 8.20
C ALA A 85 7.53 -3.56 9.50
N THR A 86 8.63 -2.79 9.50
CA THR A 86 9.08 -2.07 10.70
C THR A 86 8.28 -0.80 10.96
N ASP A 87 7.72 -0.20 9.92
CA ASP A 87 6.99 1.06 10.06
C ASP A 87 6.01 1.22 8.89
N GLY A 88 4.73 1.33 9.23
CA GLY A 88 3.68 1.52 8.23
C GLY A 88 3.85 2.77 7.39
N MET A 89 4.55 3.78 7.91
CA MET A 89 4.77 5.03 7.17
C MET A 89 5.76 4.86 6.01
N LEU A 90 6.50 3.75 5.97
CA LEU A 90 7.36 3.41 4.84
C LEU A 90 6.56 2.82 3.68
N VAL A 91 5.35 2.34 3.95
CA VAL A 91 4.52 1.64 2.98
C VAL A 91 3.71 2.64 2.14
N LYS A 92 3.69 2.42 0.83
CA LYS A 92 2.86 3.20 -0.09
C LYS A 92 1.39 3.01 0.25
N ARG A 93 0.64 4.08 0.28
CA ARG A 93 -0.79 4.03 0.63
C ARG A 93 -1.61 4.89 -0.31
N PRO A 94 -2.88 4.57 -0.45
CA PRO A 94 -3.59 3.43 0.12
C PRO A 94 -3.26 2.13 -0.60
N ILE A 95 -3.53 1.00 0.07
CA ILE A 95 -3.48 -0.32 -0.55
C ILE A 95 -4.89 -0.91 -0.46
N LEU A 96 -5.42 -1.36 -1.57
CA LEU A 96 -6.70 -2.06 -1.61
C LEU A 96 -6.43 -3.53 -1.91
N VAL A 97 -6.71 -4.39 -0.92
CA VAL A 97 -6.54 -5.83 -1.05
C VAL A 97 -7.88 -6.46 -1.40
N GLY A 98 -8.06 -6.79 -2.67
CA GLY A 98 -9.25 -7.47 -3.14
C GLY A 98 -9.07 -8.98 -3.15
N LYS A 99 -10.10 -9.68 -3.58
CA LYS A 99 -10.07 -11.15 -3.67
C LYS A 99 -9.03 -11.62 -4.67
N ASP A 100 -8.99 -11.00 -5.84
CA ASP A 100 -8.13 -11.44 -6.95
C ASP A 100 -7.05 -10.43 -7.33
N LYS A 101 -7.04 -9.26 -6.71
CA LYS A 101 -6.16 -8.17 -7.11
C LYS A 101 -5.78 -7.29 -5.93
N VAL A 102 -4.59 -6.71 -5.99
CA VAL A 102 -4.12 -5.72 -5.03
C VAL A 102 -3.78 -4.44 -5.79
N LEU A 103 -4.38 -3.32 -5.36
CA LEU A 103 -4.09 -2.00 -5.92
C LEU A 103 -3.24 -1.20 -4.94
N VAL A 104 -2.19 -0.56 -5.44
CA VAL A 104 -1.26 0.23 -4.63
C VAL A 104 -1.25 1.67 -5.12
N GLY A 105 -1.53 2.59 -4.22
CA GLY A 105 -1.67 4.00 -4.55
C GLY A 105 -3.06 4.33 -5.07
N ALA A 106 -3.39 5.63 -5.06
CA ALA A 106 -4.72 6.08 -5.48
C ALA A 106 -4.73 6.46 -6.97
N LYS A 107 -4.69 5.47 -7.82
CA LYS A 107 -4.78 5.65 -9.27
C LYS A 107 -6.23 5.49 -9.69
N GLU A 108 -6.91 6.60 -9.88
CA GLU A 108 -8.36 6.63 -10.12
C GLU A 108 -8.84 5.65 -11.18
N LYS A 109 -8.18 5.58 -12.33
CA LYS A 109 -8.56 4.67 -13.39
C LYS A 109 -8.52 3.21 -12.97
N GLU A 110 -7.47 2.80 -12.27
CA GLU A 110 -7.34 1.41 -11.82
C GLU A 110 -8.44 1.06 -10.81
N TRP A 111 -8.72 1.97 -9.89
CA TRP A 111 -9.78 1.77 -8.90
C TRP A 111 -11.16 1.75 -9.54
N GLU A 112 -11.39 2.66 -10.48
CA GLU A 112 -12.65 2.73 -11.19
C GLU A 112 -12.94 1.44 -11.95
N GLU A 113 -11.96 0.94 -12.71
CA GLU A 113 -12.10 -0.31 -13.44
C GLU A 113 -12.34 -1.50 -12.52
N TYR A 114 -11.60 -1.57 -11.42
CA TYR A 114 -11.74 -2.67 -10.46
C TYR A 114 -13.10 -2.66 -9.76
N LEU A 115 -13.56 -1.48 -9.35
CA LEU A 115 -14.82 -1.35 -8.61
C LEU A 115 -16.06 -1.53 -9.50
N LYS A 116 -15.92 -1.35 -10.79
CA LYS A 116 -17.02 -1.58 -11.76
C LYS A 116 -17.13 -3.02 -12.25
N SER A 117 -16.11 -3.81 -12.05
CA SER A 117 -16.08 -5.19 -12.56
C SER A 117 -16.84 -6.17 -11.68
#